data_3f768ba09c136b443bdbc0bae256299a
#
_entry.id   3f768ba09c136b443bdbc0bae256299a
#
_cell.length_a   1.000
_cell.length_b   1.000
_cell.length_c   1.000
_cell.angle_alpha   90.00
_cell.angle_beta   90.00
_cell.angle_gamma   90.00
#
_symmetry.space_group_name_H-M   'P 1'
#
loop_
_entity.id
_entity.type
_entity.pdbx_description
1 polymer ?
#
loop_
_entity_poly.entity_id
_entity_poly.type
_entity_poly.pdbx_seq_one_letter_code
_entity_poly.pdbx_strand_id
1 'polypeptide(L)'
;MPDTSTLQPAAFNCEGGLVLNRSTFLMQPGEALVLENFEPDVEGGYRRINGFRKFVNQIVPQTNNATEKVLLAARFADRVVAARGERIYSASSTELSQKILSTTSMSGSGTLNVDSTAGFASSGTLLINSEEFTYTGITSTTFTGVTRSTSSTTAANHAIDDAVSENWTQRDTGRTSADKYDFERFNFDG
;
A
#
# COMPACT_ATOMS: atom_id res chain seq x y z
N MET A 1 -22.17 28.06 54.71
CA MET A 1 -21.97 26.76 54.04
C MET A 1 -21.55 27.09 52.61
N PRO A 2 -20.43 26.60 52.10
CA PRO A 2 -20.11 26.83 50.72
C PRO A 2 -21.06 26.00 49.82
N ASP A 3 -21.63 26.67 48.86
CA ASP A 3 -22.50 26.11 47.84
C ASP A 3 -21.68 25.12 47.02
N THR A 4 -21.97 23.84 47.17
CA THR A 4 -21.42 22.80 46.30
C THR A 4 -22.20 22.85 44.99
N SER A 5 -21.87 23.80 44.12
CA SER A 5 -22.36 23.74 42.75
C SER A 5 -21.86 22.44 42.10
N THR A 6 -22.77 21.50 41.97
CA THR A 6 -22.55 20.29 41.19
C THR A 6 -22.23 20.72 39.75
N LEU A 7 -20.96 20.60 39.34
CA LEU A 7 -20.59 20.72 37.95
C LEU A 7 -21.38 19.67 37.15
N GLN A 8 -22.36 20.12 36.41
CA GLN A 8 -23.05 19.24 35.48
C GLN A 8 -22.10 18.95 34.31
N PRO A 9 -21.84 17.71 33.99
CA PRO A 9 -21.04 17.39 32.81
C PRO A 9 -21.76 17.92 31.57
N ALA A 10 -21.15 18.82 30.84
CA ALA A 10 -21.65 19.22 29.53
C ALA A 10 -21.33 18.11 28.54
N ALA A 11 -22.39 17.46 28.03
CA ALA A 11 -22.22 16.54 26.90
C ALA A 11 -22.02 17.37 25.63
N PHE A 12 -20.85 17.23 25.00
CA PHE A 12 -20.60 17.79 23.68
C PHE A 12 -21.05 16.77 22.62
N ASN A 13 -22.12 17.10 21.92
CA ASN A 13 -22.59 16.30 20.81
C ASN A 13 -21.95 16.83 19.51
N CYS A 14 -21.12 16.00 18.84
CA CYS A 14 -20.40 16.36 17.62
C CYS A 14 -21.19 16.04 16.35
N GLU A 15 -22.52 16.17 16.36
CA GLU A 15 -23.38 15.84 15.21
C GLU A 15 -23.47 16.95 14.16
N GLY A 16 -22.99 18.16 14.47
CA GLY A 16 -23.18 19.35 13.62
C GLY A 16 -22.38 19.38 12.32
N GLY A 17 -21.35 18.59 12.21
CA GLY A 17 -20.58 18.48 10.98
C GLY A 17 -19.50 19.54 10.75
N LEU A 18 -18.76 19.38 9.64
CA LEU A 18 -17.82 20.39 9.13
C LEU A 18 -18.61 21.50 8.42
N VAL A 19 -18.52 22.72 8.92
CA VAL A 19 -19.25 23.88 8.38
C VAL A 19 -18.25 24.92 7.89
N LEU A 20 -18.10 25.05 6.57
CA LEU A 20 -17.17 25.97 5.91
C LEU A 20 -17.82 27.26 5.40
N ASN A 21 -19.14 27.32 5.40
CA ASN A 21 -19.91 28.42 4.77
C ASN A 21 -20.62 29.33 5.76
N ARG A 22 -20.32 29.21 7.05
CA ARG A 22 -20.95 29.99 8.10
C ARG A 22 -19.92 30.76 8.92
N SER A 23 -20.29 31.92 9.39
CA SER A 23 -19.45 32.69 10.33
C SER A 23 -19.30 31.93 11.65
N THR A 24 -18.11 31.99 12.24
CA THR A 24 -17.81 31.39 13.54
C THR A 24 -18.76 31.82 14.67
N PHE A 25 -19.31 33.05 14.57
CA PHE A 25 -20.30 33.57 15.53
C PHE A 25 -21.69 32.93 15.42
N LEU A 26 -21.97 32.26 14.31
CA LEU A 26 -23.25 31.61 14.02
C LEU A 26 -23.18 30.09 14.12
N MET A 27 -22.06 29.56 14.56
CA MET A 27 -21.89 28.12 14.71
C MET A 27 -22.76 27.57 15.83
N GLN A 28 -23.36 26.41 15.57
CA GLN A 28 -24.12 25.67 16.55
C GLN A 28 -23.20 24.75 17.38
N PRO A 29 -23.61 24.40 18.61
CA PRO A 29 -22.88 23.40 19.38
C PRO A 29 -22.73 22.11 18.56
N GLY A 30 -21.51 21.56 18.50
CA GLY A 30 -21.20 20.35 17.76
C GLY A 30 -20.79 20.55 16.30
N GLU A 31 -20.88 21.77 15.75
CA GLU A 31 -20.27 22.11 14.44
C GLU A 31 -18.75 22.34 14.57
N ALA A 32 -17.98 21.97 13.56
CA ALA A 32 -16.55 22.16 13.50
C ALA A 32 -16.11 22.95 12.25
N LEU A 33 -15.12 23.82 12.40
CA LEU A 33 -14.49 24.52 11.28
C LEU A 33 -13.37 23.71 10.64
N VAL A 34 -12.72 22.87 11.43
CA VAL A 34 -11.62 22.01 10.99
C VAL A 34 -11.83 20.64 11.59
N LEU A 35 -11.79 19.63 10.73
CA LEU A 35 -11.83 18.22 11.12
C LEU A 35 -10.64 17.53 10.48
N GLU A 36 -9.57 17.36 11.25
CA GLU A 36 -8.39 16.64 10.82
C GLU A 36 -8.35 15.26 11.47
N ASN A 37 -8.15 14.22 10.67
CA ASN A 37 -8.10 12.82 11.12
C ASN A 37 -9.41 12.31 11.73
N PHE A 38 -10.55 12.84 11.29
CA PHE A 38 -11.87 12.35 11.65
C PHE A 38 -12.69 12.02 10.41
N GLU A 39 -13.56 11.05 10.53
CA GLU A 39 -14.55 10.66 9.51
C GLU A 39 -15.96 10.63 10.13
N PRO A 40 -17.02 10.85 9.34
CA PRO A 40 -18.38 10.68 9.84
C PRO A 40 -18.62 9.26 10.35
N ASP A 41 -19.27 9.13 11.50
CA ASP A 41 -19.69 7.82 12.03
C ASP A 41 -21.10 7.48 11.55
N VAL A 42 -21.36 6.22 11.30
CA VAL A 42 -22.68 5.72 10.89
C VAL A 42 -23.73 5.84 12.00
N GLU A 43 -23.30 5.91 13.25
CA GLU A 43 -24.17 6.12 14.41
C GLU A 43 -24.41 7.60 14.74
N GLY A 44 -23.91 8.49 13.89
CA GLY A 44 -23.92 9.94 14.09
C GLY A 44 -22.64 10.47 14.76
N GLY A 45 -22.29 11.73 14.47
CA GLY A 45 -21.06 12.36 14.96
C GLY A 45 -19.83 12.01 14.16
N TYR A 46 -18.66 12.05 14.80
CA TYR A 46 -17.36 11.83 14.16
C TYR A 46 -16.53 10.87 14.98
N ARG A 47 -15.89 9.95 14.30
CA ARG A 47 -14.87 9.09 14.89
C ARG A 47 -13.50 9.45 14.35
N ARG A 48 -12.47 9.20 15.13
CA ARG A 48 -11.10 9.34 14.67
C ARG A 48 -10.82 8.29 13.60
N ILE A 49 -10.23 8.73 12.49
CA ILE A 49 -9.72 7.81 11.45
C ILE A 49 -8.69 6.88 12.11
N ASN A 50 -8.85 5.59 11.92
CA ASN A 50 -7.85 4.62 12.35
C ASN A 50 -6.53 4.91 11.64
N GLY A 51 -5.42 4.71 12.35
CA GLY A 51 -4.10 4.96 11.79
C GLY A 51 -3.89 4.17 10.49
N PHE A 52 -3.18 4.79 9.55
CA PHE A 52 -2.80 4.14 8.30
C PHE A 52 -1.56 3.26 8.53
N ARG A 53 -1.57 2.07 7.97
CA ARG A 53 -0.35 1.30 7.77
C ARG A 53 -0.03 1.28 6.29
N LYS A 54 1.24 1.13 5.96
CA LYS A 54 1.64 0.92 4.57
C LYS A 54 0.95 -0.33 4.03
N PHE A 55 0.41 -0.24 2.82
CA PHE A 55 -0.20 -1.36 2.12
C PHE A 55 0.85 -2.41 1.75
N VAL A 56 1.96 -1.97 1.19
CA VAL A 56 3.20 -2.72 0.96
C VAL A 56 4.37 -1.87 1.44
N ASN A 57 5.43 -2.50 1.96
CA ASN A 57 6.60 -1.78 2.44
C ASN A 57 7.35 -1.05 1.32
N GLN A 58 7.02 -1.32 0.07
CA GLN A 58 7.67 -0.76 -1.10
C GLN A 58 6.87 0.41 -1.67
N ILE A 59 7.56 1.46 -2.05
CA ILE A 59 6.96 2.53 -2.85
C ILE A 59 6.81 2.05 -4.30
N VAL A 60 5.79 2.53 -5.01
CA VAL A 60 5.67 2.31 -6.46
C VAL A 60 6.96 2.84 -7.13
N PRO A 61 7.68 2.01 -7.90
CA PRO A 61 8.99 2.39 -8.44
C PRO A 61 8.92 3.66 -9.30
N GLN A 62 10.00 4.43 -9.27
CA GLN A 62 10.19 5.61 -10.10
C GLN A 62 10.95 5.22 -11.36
N THR A 63 10.66 5.89 -12.47
CA THR A 63 11.36 5.64 -13.72
C THR A 63 12.71 6.38 -13.77
N ASN A 64 12.66 7.70 -13.77
CA ASN A 64 13.84 8.54 -13.95
C ASN A 64 13.83 9.83 -13.14
N ASN A 65 12.75 10.12 -12.43
CA ASN A 65 12.59 11.40 -11.77
C ASN A 65 11.94 11.24 -10.37
N ALA A 66 12.63 11.70 -9.35
CA ALA A 66 12.17 11.67 -7.97
C ALA A 66 10.84 12.42 -7.72
N THR A 67 10.44 13.28 -8.67
CA THR A 67 9.21 14.07 -8.58
C THR A 67 7.99 13.42 -9.23
N GLU A 68 8.15 12.24 -9.88
CA GLU A 68 7.02 11.53 -10.46
C GLU A 68 5.97 11.17 -9.40
N LYS A 69 4.76 11.60 -9.65
CA LYS A 69 3.61 11.31 -8.78
C LYS A 69 2.97 9.97 -9.15
N VAL A 70 2.36 9.32 -8.17
CA VAL A 70 1.42 8.24 -8.44
C VAL A 70 0.14 8.87 -8.99
N LEU A 71 -0.18 8.56 -10.25
CA LEU A 71 -1.28 9.17 -10.99
C LEU A 71 -2.57 8.36 -10.89
N LEU A 72 -2.44 7.09 -10.54
CA LEU A 72 -3.54 6.17 -10.31
C LEU A 72 -3.13 5.10 -9.31
N ALA A 73 -4.05 4.74 -8.42
CA ALA A 73 -4.01 3.51 -7.64
C ALA A 73 -5.41 2.91 -7.62
N ALA A 74 -5.57 1.69 -8.11
CA ALA A 74 -6.84 0.99 -8.16
C ALA A 74 -6.69 -0.47 -7.74
N ARG A 75 -7.71 -1.03 -7.10
CA ARG A 75 -7.76 -2.46 -6.77
C ARG A 75 -8.53 -3.20 -7.85
N PHE A 76 -7.94 -4.26 -8.37
CA PHE A 76 -8.56 -5.17 -9.31
C PHE A 76 -8.38 -6.60 -8.82
N ALA A 77 -9.49 -7.23 -8.43
CA ALA A 77 -9.51 -8.56 -7.84
C ALA A 77 -8.53 -8.68 -6.63
N ASP A 78 -7.52 -9.51 -6.76
CA ASP A 78 -6.46 -9.78 -5.78
C ASP A 78 -5.21 -8.91 -5.96
N ARG A 79 -5.24 -7.95 -6.91
CA ARG A 79 -4.11 -7.08 -7.24
C ARG A 79 -4.44 -5.61 -6.97
N VAL A 80 -3.41 -4.85 -6.64
CA VAL A 80 -3.42 -3.39 -6.73
C VAL A 80 -2.61 -2.99 -7.96
N VAL A 81 -3.19 -2.13 -8.76
CA VAL A 81 -2.54 -1.54 -9.94
C VAL A 81 -2.25 -0.08 -9.63
N ALA A 82 -1.05 0.36 -9.94
CA ALA A 82 -0.65 1.75 -9.79
C ALA A 82 0.04 2.25 -11.06
N ALA A 83 -0.30 3.46 -11.48
CA ALA A 83 0.39 4.17 -12.55
C ALA A 83 1.31 5.23 -11.95
N ARG A 84 2.57 5.25 -12.37
CA ARG A 84 3.53 6.27 -11.98
C ARG A 84 4.43 6.62 -13.16
N GLY A 85 4.50 7.92 -13.50
CA GLY A 85 5.19 8.37 -14.70
C GLY A 85 4.61 7.71 -15.95
N GLU A 86 5.47 7.08 -16.75
CA GLU A 86 5.10 6.42 -18.00
C GLU A 86 4.85 4.91 -17.84
N ARG A 87 4.73 4.41 -16.63
CA ARG A 87 4.68 2.97 -16.32
C ARG A 87 3.48 2.60 -15.48
N ILE A 88 3.05 1.36 -15.67
CA ILE A 88 2.01 0.71 -14.89
C ILE A 88 2.63 -0.45 -14.13
N TYR A 89 2.31 -0.54 -12.85
CA TYR A 89 2.79 -1.57 -11.93
C TYR A 89 1.63 -2.30 -11.30
N SER A 90 1.86 -3.52 -10.87
CA SER A 90 0.92 -4.25 -10.01
C SER A 90 1.63 -4.93 -8.85
N ALA A 91 0.91 -5.08 -7.75
CA ALA A 91 1.29 -5.88 -6.60
C ALA A 91 0.06 -6.63 -6.08
N SER A 92 0.25 -7.62 -5.22
CA SER A 92 -0.87 -8.30 -4.55
C SER A 92 -1.71 -7.30 -3.76
N SER A 93 -3.02 -7.52 -3.67
CA SER A 93 -3.92 -6.72 -2.84
C SER A 93 -3.81 -7.05 -1.34
N THR A 94 -3.07 -8.09 -0.99
CA THR A 94 -2.68 -8.45 0.36
C THR A 94 -1.16 -8.44 0.44
N GLU A 95 -0.63 -8.00 1.59
CA GLU A 95 0.81 -8.06 1.81
C GLU A 95 1.25 -9.52 1.85
N LEU A 96 2.08 -9.92 0.89
CA LEU A 96 2.67 -11.24 0.82
C LEU A 96 4.08 -11.16 1.40
N SER A 97 4.32 -11.89 2.46
CA SER A 97 5.63 -12.03 3.07
C SER A 97 5.81 -13.47 3.49
N GLN A 98 6.91 -14.07 3.07
CA GLN A 98 7.30 -15.44 3.38
C GLN A 98 8.71 -15.44 3.92
N LYS A 99 9.16 -16.57 4.45
CA LYS A 99 10.49 -16.72 5.04
C LYS A 99 11.37 -17.59 4.18
N ILE A 100 12.65 -17.22 4.11
CA ILE A 100 13.66 -18.05 3.46
C ILE A 100 13.92 -19.29 4.33
N LEU A 101 13.87 -20.47 3.70
CA LEU A 101 14.16 -21.75 4.37
C LEU A 101 15.65 -22.13 4.35
N SER A 102 16.45 -21.50 3.50
CA SER A 102 17.88 -21.79 3.42
C SER A 102 18.67 -20.50 3.22
N THR A 103 19.88 -20.44 3.79
CA THR A 103 20.79 -19.31 3.54
C THR A 103 21.05 -19.19 2.05
N THR A 104 20.90 -17.98 1.53
CA THR A 104 21.18 -17.70 0.13
C THR A 104 22.64 -17.31 -0.02
N SER A 105 23.47 -18.22 -0.38
CA SER A 105 24.77 -17.94 -1.00
C SER A 105 24.67 -18.01 -2.55
N MET A 106 23.49 -17.67 -3.11
CA MET A 106 23.29 -17.76 -4.55
C MET A 106 24.18 -16.77 -5.28
N SER A 107 25.07 -17.26 -6.12
CA SER A 107 25.73 -16.46 -7.15
C SER A 107 24.98 -16.65 -8.45
N GLY A 108 24.37 -15.58 -8.97
CA GLY A 108 23.69 -15.62 -10.27
C GLY A 108 22.22 -16.03 -10.20
N SER A 109 21.71 -16.69 -11.24
CA SER A 109 20.33 -17.19 -11.32
C SER A 109 20.20 -18.56 -10.66
N GLY A 110 19.10 -18.80 -9.98
CA GLY A 110 18.91 -20.05 -9.24
C GLY A 110 17.49 -20.25 -8.73
N THR A 111 17.38 -20.95 -7.63
CA THR A 111 16.13 -21.20 -6.91
C THR A 111 16.19 -20.57 -5.52
N LEU A 112 15.09 -20.02 -5.06
CA LEU A 112 14.91 -19.49 -3.72
C LEU A 112 13.88 -20.35 -2.98
N ASN A 113 14.29 -21.04 -1.94
CA ASN A 113 13.41 -21.85 -1.11
C ASN A 113 12.79 -21.02 0.00
N VAL A 114 11.47 -21.10 0.11
CA VAL A 114 10.64 -20.41 1.09
C VAL A 114 9.67 -21.37 1.75
N ASP A 115 9.05 -20.95 2.83
CA ASP A 115 8.05 -21.76 3.54
C ASP A 115 6.75 -21.94 2.72
N SER A 116 6.38 -20.96 1.89
CA SER A 116 5.23 -21.06 0.98
C SER A 116 5.35 -20.04 -0.16
N THR A 117 4.80 -20.37 -1.33
CA THR A 117 4.61 -19.42 -2.44
C THR A 117 3.13 -19.11 -2.69
N ALA A 118 2.26 -19.53 -1.78
CA ALA A 118 0.83 -19.30 -1.91
C ALA A 118 0.49 -17.81 -2.03
N GLY A 119 -0.31 -17.46 -3.01
CA GLY A 119 -0.72 -16.08 -3.29
C GLY A 119 0.23 -15.29 -4.19
N PHE A 120 1.47 -15.75 -4.40
CA PHE A 120 2.38 -15.13 -5.36
C PHE A 120 1.97 -15.44 -6.80
N ALA A 121 2.21 -14.49 -7.71
CA ALA A 121 2.03 -14.72 -9.15
C ALA A 121 3.04 -15.77 -9.66
N SER A 122 2.77 -16.36 -10.83
CA SER A 122 3.69 -17.32 -11.45
C SER A 122 5.04 -16.72 -11.84
N SER A 123 5.14 -15.42 -11.97
CA SER A 123 6.37 -14.67 -12.21
C SER A 123 6.24 -13.27 -11.66
N GLY A 124 7.34 -12.64 -11.29
CA GLY A 124 7.30 -11.29 -10.71
C GLY A 124 8.59 -10.85 -10.10
N THR A 125 8.47 -9.93 -9.17
CA THR A 125 9.56 -9.30 -8.45
C THR A 125 9.40 -9.51 -6.95
N LEU A 126 10.49 -9.86 -6.29
CA LEU A 126 10.59 -10.05 -4.84
C LEU A 126 11.56 -9.03 -4.26
N LEU A 127 11.40 -8.75 -2.99
CA LEU A 127 12.35 -8.01 -2.18
C LEU A 127 12.73 -8.83 -0.95
N ILE A 128 14.03 -8.92 -0.69
CA ILE A 128 14.60 -9.48 0.54
C ILE A 128 15.53 -8.42 1.11
N ASN A 129 15.17 -7.88 2.26
CA ASN A 129 15.85 -6.71 2.84
C ASN A 129 15.87 -5.53 1.85
N SER A 130 17.02 -5.18 1.27
CA SER A 130 17.19 -4.13 0.27
C SER A 130 17.53 -4.65 -1.13
N GLU A 131 17.60 -5.96 -1.33
CA GLU A 131 17.91 -6.56 -2.61
C GLU A 131 16.64 -6.97 -3.35
N GLU A 132 16.55 -6.57 -4.61
CA GLU A 132 15.48 -6.95 -5.51
C GLU A 132 15.86 -8.18 -6.34
N PHE A 133 14.91 -9.07 -6.51
CA PHE A 133 14.99 -10.30 -7.27
C PHE A 133 13.84 -10.35 -8.28
N THR A 134 14.09 -10.91 -9.44
CA THR A 134 13.02 -11.36 -10.33
C THR A 134 12.97 -12.87 -10.36
N TYR A 135 11.79 -13.44 -10.64
CA TYR A 135 11.60 -14.87 -10.80
C TYR A 135 10.65 -15.15 -11.97
N THR A 136 10.80 -16.32 -12.60
CA THR A 136 10.04 -16.71 -13.78
C THR A 136 9.13 -17.90 -13.56
N GLY A 137 9.17 -18.52 -12.39
CA GLY A 137 8.31 -19.65 -12.04
C GLY A 137 8.22 -19.87 -10.54
N ILE A 138 7.21 -20.64 -10.11
CA ILE A 138 7.01 -21.04 -8.71
C ILE A 138 6.66 -22.53 -8.62
N THR A 139 7.02 -23.13 -7.50
CA THR A 139 6.43 -24.38 -6.96
C THR A 139 5.71 -24.05 -5.66
N SER A 140 5.24 -25.01 -4.90
CA SER A 140 4.59 -24.74 -3.59
C SER A 140 5.49 -24.04 -2.57
N THR A 141 6.81 -24.23 -2.67
CA THR A 141 7.79 -23.74 -1.69
C THR A 141 9.06 -23.15 -2.32
N THR A 142 9.06 -22.90 -3.63
CA THR A 142 10.28 -22.46 -4.32
C THR A 142 9.95 -21.47 -5.41
N PHE A 143 10.68 -20.37 -5.47
CA PHE A 143 10.77 -19.52 -6.65
C PHE A 143 11.87 -20.05 -7.56
N THR A 144 11.58 -20.14 -8.87
CA THR A 144 12.49 -20.68 -9.88
C THR A 144 12.83 -19.64 -10.93
N GLY A 145 13.98 -19.81 -11.61
CA GLY A 145 14.47 -18.81 -12.56
C GLY A 145 14.74 -17.45 -11.89
N VAL A 146 15.25 -17.50 -10.66
CA VAL A 146 15.51 -16.31 -9.85
C VAL A 146 16.76 -15.62 -10.35
N THR A 147 16.65 -14.32 -10.63
CA THR A 147 17.77 -13.42 -10.94
C THR A 147 17.90 -12.40 -9.84
N ARG A 148 19.14 -12.19 -9.36
CA ARG A 148 19.46 -11.30 -8.24
C ARG A 148 19.86 -9.90 -8.72
N SER A 149 19.88 -8.97 -7.80
CA SER A 149 20.41 -7.61 -7.98
C SER A 149 19.76 -6.89 -9.17
N THR A 150 18.47 -7.10 -9.34
CA THR A 150 17.69 -6.38 -10.35
C THR A 150 17.45 -4.92 -9.92
N SER A 151 17.06 -4.07 -10.84
CA SER A 151 16.78 -2.64 -10.58
C SER A 151 17.93 -1.89 -9.87
N SER A 152 19.18 -2.24 -10.19
CA SER A 152 20.38 -1.62 -9.60
C SER A 152 20.53 -1.84 -8.09
N THR A 153 19.94 -2.86 -7.53
CA THR A 153 20.20 -3.28 -6.15
C THR A 153 21.52 -4.06 -6.06
N THR A 154 22.08 -4.18 -4.87
CA THR A 154 23.35 -4.89 -4.66
C THR A 154 23.09 -6.25 -4.03
N ALA A 155 23.73 -7.29 -4.56
CA ALA A 155 23.67 -8.63 -4.01
C ALA A 155 24.22 -8.68 -2.57
N ALA A 156 23.46 -9.26 -1.68
CA ALA A 156 23.82 -9.45 -0.27
C ALA A 156 23.54 -10.90 0.17
N ASN A 157 24.17 -11.33 1.25
CA ASN A 157 23.82 -12.58 1.87
C ASN A 157 22.54 -12.41 2.70
N HIS A 158 21.61 -13.33 2.54
CA HIS A 158 20.37 -13.36 3.29
C HIS A 158 20.36 -14.56 4.26
N ALA A 159 19.93 -14.33 5.48
CA ALA A 159 19.87 -15.36 6.51
C ALA A 159 18.58 -16.19 6.41
N ILE A 160 18.59 -17.35 7.04
CA ILE A 160 17.35 -18.11 7.27
C ILE A 160 16.39 -17.20 8.06
N ASP A 161 15.11 -17.31 7.76
CA ASP A 161 14.02 -16.49 8.31
C ASP A 161 13.99 -15.02 7.85
N ASP A 162 14.89 -14.56 6.98
CA ASP A 162 14.73 -13.27 6.33
C ASP A 162 13.42 -13.22 5.54
N ALA A 163 12.72 -12.10 5.64
CA ALA A 163 11.44 -11.95 4.98
C ALA A 163 11.59 -11.75 3.47
N VAL A 164 10.85 -12.54 2.71
CA VAL A 164 10.67 -12.41 1.26
C VAL A 164 9.32 -11.76 1.01
N SER A 165 9.31 -10.58 0.45
CA SER A 165 8.09 -9.83 0.15
C SER A 165 7.88 -9.71 -1.35
N GLU A 166 6.63 -9.72 -1.80
CA GLU A 166 6.33 -9.32 -3.18
C GLU A 166 6.65 -7.84 -3.36
N ASN A 167 7.27 -7.49 -4.48
CA ASN A 167 7.52 -6.11 -4.88
C ASN A 167 6.61 -5.73 -6.06
N TRP A 168 6.55 -4.44 -6.36
CA TRP A 168 5.84 -3.94 -7.51
C TRP A 168 6.43 -4.49 -8.80
N THR A 169 5.61 -5.19 -9.58
CA THR A 169 6.00 -5.73 -10.89
C THR A 169 5.53 -4.80 -11.98
N GLN A 170 6.44 -4.35 -12.83
CA GLN A 170 6.09 -3.54 -13.99
C GLN A 170 5.26 -4.37 -14.97
N ARG A 171 4.14 -3.83 -15.40
CA ARG A 171 3.21 -4.48 -16.34
C ARG A 171 3.21 -3.81 -17.70
N ASP A 172 3.46 -2.51 -17.73
CA ASP A 172 3.47 -1.73 -18.96
C ASP A 172 4.44 -0.55 -18.86
N THR A 173 4.87 -0.05 -20.02
CA THR A 173 5.82 1.06 -20.13
C THR A 173 5.57 1.85 -21.43
N GLY A 174 6.18 3.03 -21.54
CA GLY A 174 6.09 3.88 -22.73
C GLY A 174 4.72 4.56 -22.85
N ARG A 175 3.98 4.68 -21.77
CA ARG A 175 2.77 5.47 -21.72
C ARG A 175 3.12 6.95 -21.70
N THR A 176 2.26 7.77 -22.30
CA THR A 176 2.43 9.23 -22.19
C THR A 176 2.31 9.62 -20.71
N SER A 177 3.28 10.38 -20.20
CA SER A 177 3.18 10.98 -18.89
C SER A 177 1.99 11.93 -18.91
N ALA A 178 0.94 11.57 -18.18
CA ALA A 178 -0.30 12.32 -18.08
C ALA A 178 -0.47 12.86 -16.66
N ASP A 179 -1.30 13.89 -16.52
CA ASP A 179 -1.62 14.44 -15.20
C ASP A 179 -2.55 13.52 -14.40
N LYS A 180 -3.28 12.65 -15.09
CA LYS A 180 -4.24 11.72 -14.49
C LYS A 180 -4.44 10.50 -15.38
N TYR A 181 -4.56 9.34 -14.76
CA TYR A 181 -5.04 8.10 -15.37
C TYR A 181 -6.41 7.76 -14.79
N ASP A 182 -7.21 7.09 -15.58
CA ASP A 182 -8.47 6.49 -15.13
C ASP A 182 -8.42 4.98 -15.33
N PHE A 183 -9.20 4.25 -14.55
CA PHE A 183 -9.27 2.79 -14.58
C PHE A 183 -10.73 2.37 -14.70
N GLU A 184 -11.03 1.67 -15.79
CA GLU A 184 -12.34 1.10 -16.02
C GLU A 184 -12.23 -0.44 -16.08
N ARG A 185 -13.15 -1.09 -15.39
CA ARG A 185 -13.25 -2.54 -15.40
C ARG A 185 -14.21 -2.96 -16.50
N PHE A 186 -13.68 -3.60 -17.53
CA PHE A 186 -14.49 -4.28 -18.55
C PHE A 186 -14.65 -5.74 -18.21
N ASN A 187 -15.87 -6.24 -18.32
CA ASN A 187 -16.18 -7.66 -18.33
C ASN A 187 -16.44 -8.08 -19.78
N PHE A 188 -15.48 -8.77 -20.40
CA PHE A 188 -15.59 -9.21 -21.77
C PHE A 188 -16.44 -10.50 -21.93
N ASP A 189 -16.79 -11.14 -20.84
CA ASP A 189 -17.55 -12.40 -20.82
C ASP A 189 -19.05 -12.18 -20.55
N GLY A 190 -19.60 -11.07 -20.97
CA GLY A 190 -21.05 -10.80 -21.04
C GLY A 190 -21.85 -11.01 -19.75
#